data_4ce4e628cad8f64bfc5309ab8cd64e52
#
_entry.id   4ce4e628cad8f64bfc5309ab8cd64e52
#
_cell.length_a   1.000
_cell.length_b   1.000
_cell.length_c   1.000
_cell.angle_alpha   90.00
_cell.angle_beta   90.00
_cell.angle_gamma   90.00
#
_symmetry.space_group_name_H-M   'P 1'
#
loop_
_entity.id
_entity.type
_entity.pdbx_description
1 polymer ?
#
loop_
_entity_poly.entity_id
_entity_poly.type
_entity_poly.pdbx_seq_one_letter_code
_entity_poly.pdbx_strand_id
1 'polypeptide(L)'
;MTIKESFEKYKIHQLQLDPFGVCNARCWYCPVKYLGNPESGKEVMSIELLEKIIKNLIDERDKEDGLVAKSFGGFYTAHYNEILLYKHFEELLKLCQKYKLCFIVLSNGVPLTPEKVDLIAKYKGVVNGICLNVPAFEAEVWSKRSGINIKQFDKLISNINYAREKLSFMVENKSFSIQVNGSNEYSFSDKGGWLDKGVDFPSDMDLDPINGELATQTKIAQELFPNMQVFSVPSLIDRAGLLDSVMTNKNAIERNLKANDPTKKVVMCGNGREVGGRPMGWLHVNASGDAFLCCNDYEFDFKFGSFKTQELADFWGKDEHIAKVEESYNTICRNCASAIFE
;
A
#
# COMPACT_ATOMS: atom_id res chain seq x y z
N MET A 1 -15.65 17.78 16.16
CA MET A 1 -16.07 17.70 14.74
C MET A 1 -16.64 16.31 14.52
N THR A 2 -17.86 16.21 14.05
CA THR A 2 -18.50 14.93 13.70
C THR A 2 -17.87 14.33 12.43
N ILE A 3 -18.08 13.04 12.16
CA ILE A 3 -17.64 12.41 10.92
C ILE A 3 -18.30 13.08 9.70
N LYS A 4 -19.58 13.43 9.81
CA LYS A 4 -20.30 14.16 8.74
C LYS A 4 -19.65 15.51 8.44
N GLU A 5 -19.42 16.34 9.45
CA GLU A 5 -18.71 17.63 9.29
C GLU A 5 -17.31 17.45 8.70
N SER A 6 -16.66 16.32 8.99
CA SER A 6 -15.35 15.99 8.40
C SER A 6 -15.44 15.76 6.91
N PHE A 7 -16.47 15.06 6.41
CA PHE A 7 -16.69 14.87 4.97
C PHE A 7 -17.07 16.18 4.25
N GLU A 8 -17.75 17.08 4.91
CA GLU A 8 -18.05 18.42 4.37
C GLU A 8 -16.79 19.29 4.26
N LYS A 9 -15.86 19.11 5.19
CA LYS A 9 -14.62 19.91 5.27
C LYS A 9 -13.51 19.39 4.39
N TYR A 10 -13.29 18.07 4.39
CA TYR A 10 -12.12 17.46 3.73
C TYR A 10 -12.50 16.92 2.36
N LYS A 11 -11.53 16.97 1.44
CA LYS A 11 -11.66 16.50 0.07
C LYS A 11 -10.77 15.27 -0.13
N ILE A 12 -11.03 14.49 -1.17
CA ILE A 12 -10.16 13.38 -1.58
C ILE A 12 -8.87 13.95 -2.15
N HIS A 13 -7.75 13.63 -1.53
CA HIS A 13 -6.40 14.02 -1.99
C HIS A 13 -5.65 12.87 -2.65
N GLN A 14 -6.04 11.64 -2.35
CA GLN A 14 -5.29 10.45 -2.78
C GLN A 14 -6.23 9.34 -3.26
N LEU A 15 -5.83 8.67 -4.33
CA LEU A 15 -6.42 7.40 -4.76
C LEU A 15 -5.40 6.27 -4.54
N GLN A 16 -5.83 5.21 -3.89
CA GLN A 16 -5.20 3.89 -3.93
C GLN A 16 -6.14 2.94 -4.65
N LEU A 17 -5.69 2.38 -5.77
CA LEU A 17 -6.52 1.53 -6.59
C LEU A 17 -5.76 0.26 -6.97
N ASP A 18 -6.34 -0.89 -6.65
CA ASP A 18 -5.79 -2.18 -7.03
C ASP A 18 -6.57 -2.76 -8.22
N PRO A 19 -5.99 -2.75 -9.44
CA PRO A 19 -6.73 -3.22 -10.62
C PRO A 19 -6.79 -4.74 -10.75
N PHE A 20 -6.11 -5.49 -9.86
CA PHE A 20 -6.09 -6.96 -9.82
C PHE A 20 -5.45 -7.47 -8.53
N GLY A 21 -5.65 -8.76 -8.23
CA GLY A 21 -5.22 -9.39 -6.99
C GLY A 21 -4.07 -10.39 -7.17
N VAL A 22 -3.01 -10.04 -7.92
CA VAL A 22 -1.87 -10.95 -8.14
C VAL A 22 -0.56 -10.32 -7.70
N CYS A 23 0.19 -11.04 -6.86
CA CYS A 23 1.56 -10.71 -6.51
C CYS A 23 2.42 -11.98 -6.57
N ASN A 24 3.63 -11.87 -7.12
CA ASN A 24 4.61 -12.97 -7.19
C ASN A 24 5.40 -13.16 -5.89
N ALA A 25 5.21 -12.30 -4.89
CA ALA A 25 5.89 -12.35 -3.60
C ALA A 25 4.96 -12.81 -2.47
N ARG A 26 5.56 -13.29 -1.39
CA ARG A 26 4.91 -13.62 -0.10
C ARG A 26 5.77 -13.05 1.01
N CYS A 27 5.88 -11.71 1.00
CA CYS A 27 6.77 -11.01 1.93
C CYS A 27 6.37 -11.26 3.38
N TRP A 28 7.36 -11.43 4.24
CA TRP A 28 7.20 -11.75 5.66
C TRP A 28 6.35 -10.75 6.44
N TYR A 29 6.31 -9.48 6.03
CA TYR A 29 5.51 -8.42 6.62
C TYR A 29 4.14 -8.22 5.95
N CYS A 30 3.78 -9.06 4.98
CA CYS A 30 2.54 -8.91 4.23
C CYS A 30 1.50 -9.94 4.70
N PRO A 31 0.28 -9.52 5.04
CA PRO A 31 -0.79 -10.44 5.43
C PRO A 31 -1.06 -11.53 4.39
N VAL A 32 -0.83 -11.25 3.11
CA VAL A 32 -1.00 -12.21 2.00
C VAL A 32 -0.20 -13.51 2.21
N LYS A 33 0.94 -13.44 2.92
CA LYS A 33 1.73 -14.63 3.25
C LYS A 33 0.95 -15.59 4.15
N TYR A 34 0.17 -15.06 5.07
CA TYR A 34 -0.43 -15.81 6.18
C TYR A 34 -1.92 -16.10 5.95
N LEU A 35 -2.66 -15.14 5.39
CA LEU A 35 -4.11 -15.24 5.20
C LEU A 35 -4.53 -15.46 3.74
N GLY A 36 -3.58 -15.50 2.81
CA GLY A 36 -3.88 -15.50 1.38
C GLY A 36 -4.18 -14.10 0.84
N ASN A 37 -4.42 -13.97 -0.45
CA ASN A 37 -4.75 -12.70 -1.06
C ASN A 37 -6.28 -12.55 -1.14
N PRO A 38 -6.90 -11.54 -0.50
CA PRO A 38 -8.35 -11.36 -0.51
C PRO A 38 -8.92 -11.02 -1.89
N GLU A 39 -8.05 -10.67 -2.83
CA GLU A 39 -8.38 -10.42 -4.24
C GLU A 39 -8.10 -11.63 -5.14
N SER A 40 -7.60 -12.75 -4.57
CA SER A 40 -7.27 -13.94 -5.35
C SER A 40 -8.51 -14.50 -6.05
N GLY A 41 -8.37 -14.81 -7.34
CA GLY A 41 -9.46 -15.36 -8.16
C GLY A 41 -10.51 -14.35 -8.62
N LYS A 42 -10.38 -13.07 -8.20
CA LYS A 42 -11.26 -12.01 -8.73
C LYS A 42 -10.84 -11.62 -10.15
N GLU A 43 -11.81 -11.09 -10.88
CA GLU A 43 -11.54 -10.57 -12.22
C GLU A 43 -10.54 -9.41 -12.19
N VAL A 44 -9.74 -9.35 -13.23
CA VAL A 44 -8.89 -8.19 -13.48
C VAL A 44 -9.79 -7.03 -13.89
N MET A 45 -9.64 -5.87 -13.24
CA MET A 45 -10.39 -4.67 -13.56
C MET A 45 -10.26 -4.33 -15.05
N SER A 46 -11.39 -4.13 -15.72
CA SER A 46 -11.36 -3.73 -17.13
C SER A 46 -10.86 -2.28 -17.29
N ILE A 47 -10.37 -1.97 -18.48
CA ILE A 47 -9.88 -0.60 -18.77
C ILE A 47 -11.04 0.40 -18.74
N GLU A 48 -12.24 -0.01 -19.12
CA GLU A 48 -13.44 0.82 -19.09
C GLU A 48 -13.81 1.18 -17.63
N LEU A 49 -13.76 0.21 -16.70
CA LEU A 49 -14.01 0.48 -15.29
C LEU A 49 -12.91 1.35 -14.68
N LEU A 50 -11.65 1.07 -15.02
CA LEU A 50 -10.51 1.90 -14.59
C LEU A 50 -10.68 3.35 -15.09
N GLU A 51 -11.03 3.53 -16.36
CA GLU A 51 -11.29 4.85 -16.93
C GLU A 51 -12.48 5.54 -16.26
N LYS A 52 -13.58 4.80 -15.99
CA LYS A 52 -14.73 5.33 -15.26
C LYS A 52 -14.32 5.88 -13.91
N ILE A 53 -13.54 5.14 -13.13
CA ILE A 53 -13.04 5.58 -11.81
C ILE A 53 -12.23 6.85 -11.94
N ILE A 54 -11.26 6.88 -12.83
CA ILE A 54 -10.40 8.05 -13.08
C ILE A 54 -11.24 9.26 -13.49
N LYS A 55 -12.16 9.06 -14.44
CA LYS A 55 -13.02 10.14 -14.93
C LYS A 55 -13.89 10.73 -13.82
N ASN A 56 -14.48 9.89 -12.96
CA ASN A 56 -15.25 10.36 -11.81
C ASN A 56 -14.43 11.28 -10.90
N LEU A 57 -13.18 10.90 -10.59
CA LEU A 57 -12.32 11.73 -9.76
C LEU A 57 -11.95 13.06 -10.45
N ILE A 58 -11.69 13.04 -11.74
CA ILE A 58 -11.37 14.24 -12.51
C ILE A 58 -12.59 15.17 -12.60
N ASP A 59 -13.77 14.63 -12.91
CA ASP A 59 -15.01 15.39 -12.98
C ASP A 59 -15.32 16.07 -11.63
N GLU A 60 -15.13 15.34 -10.52
CA GLU A 60 -15.30 15.91 -9.17
C GLU A 60 -14.20 16.92 -8.79
N ARG A 61 -12.96 16.70 -9.21
CA ARG A 61 -11.87 17.67 -9.01
C ARG A 61 -12.17 19.00 -9.70
N ASP A 62 -12.72 18.93 -10.90
CA ASP A 62 -12.91 20.11 -11.77
C ASP A 62 -14.16 20.93 -11.40
N LYS A 63 -15.13 20.37 -10.64
CA LYS A 63 -16.26 21.11 -10.06
C LYS A 63 -15.79 22.10 -9.00
N GLU A 64 -16.48 23.24 -8.85
CA GLU A 64 -16.18 24.25 -7.81
C GLU A 64 -16.24 23.67 -6.40
N ASP A 65 -17.35 22.99 -6.07
CA ASP A 65 -17.59 22.34 -4.78
C ASP A 65 -17.43 20.80 -4.85
N GLY A 66 -16.58 20.31 -5.75
CA GLY A 66 -16.40 18.88 -5.96
C GLY A 66 -15.77 18.17 -4.76
N LEU A 67 -15.90 16.85 -4.75
CA LEU A 67 -15.43 15.97 -3.67
C LEU A 67 -13.92 15.76 -3.66
N VAL A 68 -13.24 16.05 -4.76
CA VAL A 68 -11.82 15.82 -4.97
C VAL A 68 -11.05 17.13 -4.89
N ALA A 69 -9.93 17.12 -4.18
CA ALA A 69 -9.08 18.28 -4.04
C ALA A 69 -8.52 18.76 -5.39
N LYS A 70 -8.40 20.06 -5.60
CA LYS A 70 -7.80 20.64 -6.81
C LYS A 70 -6.34 20.20 -7.02
N SER A 71 -5.66 19.84 -5.94
CA SER A 71 -4.28 19.31 -5.97
C SER A 71 -4.19 17.82 -6.33
N PHE A 72 -5.32 17.13 -6.48
CA PHE A 72 -5.29 15.72 -6.89
C PHE A 72 -4.66 15.59 -8.28
N GLY A 73 -3.53 14.90 -8.35
CA GLY A 73 -2.73 14.81 -9.56
C GLY A 73 -2.22 13.41 -9.91
N GLY A 74 -2.58 12.40 -9.12
CA GLY A 74 -2.07 11.05 -9.40
C GLY A 74 -2.53 9.99 -8.39
N PHE A 75 -2.10 8.76 -8.63
CA PHE A 75 -2.44 7.61 -7.80
C PHE A 75 -1.35 6.53 -7.84
N TYR A 76 -1.52 5.50 -7.03
CA TYR A 76 -0.67 4.32 -6.99
C TYR A 76 -1.46 3.08 -6.58
N THR A 77 -0.86 1.92 -6.79
CA THR A 77 -1.38 0.63 -6.32
C THR A 77 -0.49 0.14 -5.18
N ALA A 78 -1.05 -0.26 -4.07
CA ALA A 78 -0.22 -0.55 -2.90
C ALA A 78 -0.80 -1.58 -1.92
N HIS A 79 -1.86 -2.32 -2.28
CA HIS A 79 -2.44 -3.27 -1.35
C HIS A 79 -1.88 -4.68 -1.55
N TYR A 80 -2.47 -5.45 -2.46
CA TYR A 80 -2.23 -6.89 -2.56
C TYR A 80 -1.81 -7.35 -3.96
N ASN A 81 -1.23 -6.44 -4.73
CA ASN A 81 -0.78 -6.72 -6.09
C ASN A 81 0.69 -6.32 -6.33
N GLU A 82 1.23 -6.80 -7.43
CA GLU A 82 2.47 -6.33 -8.03
C GLU A 82 2.12 -5.70 -9.38
N ILE A 83 2.06 -4.39 -9.41
CA ILE A 83 1.51 -3.65 -10.56
C ILE A 83 2.20 -3.94 -11.90
N LEU A 84 3.49 -4.28 -11.89
CA LEU A 84 4.22 -4.59 -13.10
C LEU A 84 3.79 -5.94 -13.73
N LEU A 85 3.02 -6.77 -13.01
CA LEU A 85 2.36 -7.96 -13.55
C LEU A 85 0.99 -7.67 -14.16
N TYR A 86 0.48 -6.44 -14.03
CA TYR A 86 -0.81 -6.07 -14.61
C TYR A 86 -0.76 -6.16 -16.13
N LYS A 87 -1.65 -6.97 -16.71
CA LYS A 87 -1.66 -7.22 -18.17
C LYS A 87 -1.96 -5.98 -18.99
N HIS A 88 -2.68 -5.01 -18.42
CA HIS A 88 -3.04 -3.75 -19.06
C HIS A 88 -2.21 -2.56 -18.54
N PHE A 89 -0.95 -2.81 -18.16
CA PHE A 89 -0.10 -1.77 -17.59
C PHE A 89 0.15 -0.60 -18.56
N GLU A 90 0.32 -0.88 -19.88
CA GLU A 90 0.47 0.19 -20.87
C GLU A 90 -0.81 1.02 -21.04
N GLU A 91 -1.97 0.36 -21.03
CA GLU A 91 -3.27 1.04 -21.13
C GLU A 91 -3.52 1.92 -19.91
N LEU A 92 -3.11 1.49 -18.70
CA LEU A 92 -3.13 2.31 -17.49
C LEU A 92 -2.28 3.57 -17.67
N LEU A 93 -1.06 3.44 -18.20
CA LEU A 93 -0.20 4.60 -18.47
C LEU A 93 -0.79 5.54 -19.54
N LYS A 94 -1.45 5.00 -20.56
CA LYS A 94 -2.19 5.80 -21.58
C LYS A 94 -3.33 6.59 -20.94
N LEU A 95 -4.08 5.98 -19.99
CA LEU A 95 -5.14 6.67 -19.26
C LEU A 95 -4.57 7.79 -18.39
N CYS A 96 -3.48 7.51 -17.65
CA CYS A 96 -2.79 8.55 -16.89
C CYS A 96 -2.35 9.73 -17.78
N GLN A 97 -1.79 9.44 -18.95
CA GLN A 97 -1.39 10.48 -19.91
C GLN A 97 -2.62 11.27 -20.41
N LYS A 98 -3.70 10.58 -20.79
CA LYS A 98 -4.95 11.18 -21.27
C LYS A 98 -5.53 12.17 -20.25
N TYR A 99 -5.57 11.78 -18.97
CA TYR A 99 -6.15 12.58 -17.90
C TYR A 99 -5.13 13.45 -17.15
N LYS A 100 -3.88 13.53 -17.64
CA LYS A 100 -2.78 14.29 -17.03
C LYS A 100 -2.56 13.94 -15.55
N LEU A 101 -2.61 12.66 -15.24
CA LEU A 101 -2.35 12.12 -13.92
C LEU A 101 -0.94 11.54 -13.85
N CYS A 102 -0.32 11.65 -12.69
CA CYS A 102 0.90 10.96 -12.37
C CYS A 102 0.61 9.57 -11.80
N PHE A 103 1.52 8.64 -12.04
CA PHE A 103 1.48 7.29 -11.48
C PHE A 103 2.78 6.99 -10.73
N ILE A 104 2.66 6.40 -9.54
CA ILE A 104 3.80 5.93 -8.76
C ILE A 104 3.83 4.41 -8.84
N VAL A 105 4.95 3.85 -9.29
CA VAL A 105 5.21 2.41 -9.34
C VAL A 105 5.76 1.96 -8.00
N LEU A 106 4.98 1.12 -7.28
CA LEU A 106 5.45 0.38 -6.11
C LEU A 106 5.63 -1.07 -6.53
N SER A 107 6.84 -1.62 -6.39
CA SER A 107 7.18 -2.94 -6.92
C SER A 107 8.20 -3.67 -6.04
N ASN A 108 8.18 -5.01 -6.08
CA ASN A 108 9.24 -5.81 -5.50
C ASN A 108 10.49 -5.92 -6.41
N GLY A 109 10.46 -5.31 -7.60
CA GLY A 109 11.56 -5.19 -8.54
C GLY A 109 11.77 -6.39 -9.47
N VAL A 110 11.30 -7.58 -9.14
CA VAL A 110 11.49 -8.77 -10.01
C VAL A 110 10.80 -8.62 -11.36
N PRO A 111 9.54 -8.10 -11.45
CA PRO A 111 8.90 -7.86 -12.72
C PRO A 111 9.30 -6.54 -13.42
N LEU A 112 10.26 -5.79 -12.89
CA LEU A 112 10.79 -4.58 -13.53
C LEU A 112 11.73 -4.96 -14.69
N THR A 113 11.21 -5.70 -15.66
CA THR A 113 11.97 -6.18 -16.82
C THR A 113 12.37 -5.04 -17.76
N PRO A 114 13.37 -5.24 -18.65
CA PRO A 114 13.74 -4.24 -19.67
C PRO A 114 12.55 -3.70 -20.44
N GLU A 115 11.60 -4.54 -20.83
CA GLU A 115 10.38 -4.12 -21.55
C GLU A 115 9.51 -3.18 -20.72
N LYS A 116 9.38 -3.46 -19.41
CA LYS A 116 8.63 -2.57 -18.50
C LYS A 116 9.35 -1.26 -18.27
N VAL A 117 10.67 -1.29 -18.16
CA VAL A 117 11.51 -0.10 -18.02
C VAL A 117 11.43 0.77 -19.28
N ASP A 118 11.53 0.18 -20.47
CA ASP A 118 11.41 0.90 -21.74
C ASP A 118 10.01 1.51 -21.90
N LEU A 119 8.97 0.81 -21.45
CA LEU A 119 7.61 1.33 -21.41
C LEU A 119 7.50 2.53 -20.47
N ILE A 120 8.05 2.46 -19.27
CA ILE A 120 8.09 3.58 -18.32
C ILE A 120 8.83 4.78 -18.94
N ALA A 121 9.97 4.55 -19.60
CA ALA A 121 10.73 5.59 -20.27
C ALA A 121 9.93 6.26 -21.42
N LYS A 122 9.15 5.48 -22.16
CA LYS A 122 8.23 5.97 -23.20
C LYS A 122 7.18 6.93 -22.65
N TYR A 123 6.66 6.66 -21.45
CA TYR A 123 5.67 7.49 -20.76
C TYR A 123 6.32 8.41 -19.72
N LYS A 124 7.48 8.99 -20.06
CA LYS A 124 8.15 10.00 -19.24
C LYS A 124 7.20 11.15 -18.88
N GLY A 125 7.07 11.45 -17.59
CA GLY A 125 6.15 12.48 -17.09
C GLY A 125 4.80 11.94 -16.63
N VAL A 126 4.47 10.67 -16.95
CA VAL A 126 3.35 9.93 -16.35
C VAL A 126 3.83 9.19 -15.10
N VAL A 127 4.87 8.36 -15.24
CA VAL A 127 5.49 7.74 -14.07
C VAL A 127 6.42 8.76 -13.42
N ASN A 128 5.99 9.31 -12.30
CA ASN A 128 6.74 10.34 -11.57
C ASN A 128 7.48 9.79 -10.34
N GLY A 129 7.32 8.50 -10.02
CA GLY A 129 8.04 7.84 -8.95
C GLY A 129 8.11 6.34 -9.14
N ILE A 130 9.24 5.75 -8.76
CA ILE A 130 9.42 4.30 -8.62
C ILE A 130 9.99 4.05 -7.24
N CYS A 131 9.31 3.23 -6.44
CA CYS A 131 9.82 2.76 -5.16
C CYS A 131 9.87 1.23 -5.17
N LEU A 132 11.07 0.69 -5.08
CA LEU A 132 11.27 -0.75 -5.01
C LEU A 132 11.29 -1.20 -3.56
N ASN A 133 10.35 -2.04 -3.19
CA ASN A 133 10.28 -2.70 -1.89
C ASN A 133 11.11 -3.99 -1.92
N VAL A 134 12.35 -3.92 -1.46
CA VAL A 134 13.27 -5.06 -1.46
C VAL A 134 13.70 -5.35 -0.02
N PRO A 135 13.28 -6.49 0.57
CA PRO A 135 13.49 -6.74 1.99
C PRO A 135 14.94 -7.07 2.38
N ALA A 136 15.78 -7.44 1.42
CA ALA A 136 17.20 -7.73 1.62
C ALA A 136 17.97 -7.75 0.30
N PHE A 137 19.31 -7.68 0.38
CA PHE A 137 20.24 -7.72 -0.76
C PHE A 137 21.29 -8.83 -0.66
N GLU A 138 21.08 -9.79 0.20
CA GLU A 138 21.74 -11.10 0.20
C GLU A 138 20.73 -12.13 -0.31
N ALA A 139 21.11 -12.95 -1.27
CA ALA A 139 20.19 -13.80 -2.02
C ALA A 139 19.32 -14.72 -1.14
N GLU A 140 19.93 -15.36 -0.13
CA GLU A 140 19.23 -16.28 0.78
C GLU A 140 18.27 -15.52 1.69
N VAL A 141 18.73 -14.40 2.28
CA VAL A 141 17.92 -13.54 3.15
C VAL A 141 16.75 -12.94 2.36
N TRP A 142 17.03 -12.47 1.14
CA TRP A 142 16.00 -11.94 0.25
C TRP A 142 14.95 -13.00 -0.09
N SER A 143 15.37 -14.21 -0.47
CA SER A 143 14.45 -15.29 -0.83
C SER A 143 13.56 -15.67 0.37
N LYS A 144 14.13 -15.82 1.55
CA LYS A 144 13.41 -16.12 2.80
C LYS A 144 12.40 -15.03 3.13
N ARG A 145 12.77 -13.75 3.01
CA ARG A 145 11.92 -12.61 3.37
C ARG A 145 10.87 -12.27 2.33
N SER A 146 11.20 -12.36 1.05
CA SER A 146 10.26 -12.07 -0.02
C SER A 146 9.33 -13.23 -0.36
N GLY A 147 9.70 -14.46 0.01
CA GLY A 147 9.03 -15.69 -0.43
C GLY A 147 9.17 -15.95 -1.92
N ILE A 148 10.11 -15.30 -2.61
CA ILE A 148 10.41 -15.50 -4.02
C ILE A 148 11.58 -16.47 -4.15
N ASN A 149 11.53 -17.35 -5.17
CA ASN A 149 12.59 -18.31 -5.42
C ASN A 149 13.95 -17.60 -5.60
N ILE A 150 14.98 -18.10 -4.90
CA ILE A 150 16.33 -17.53 -4.90
C ILE A 150 16.93 -17.36 -6.30
N LYS A 151 16.57 -18.23 -7.26
CA LYS A 151 16.98 -18.13 -8.68
C LYS A 151 16.55 -16.84 -9.37
N GLN A 152 15.61 -16.06 -8.77
CA GLN A 152 15.19 -14.76 -9.29
C GLN A 152 16.03 -13.60 -8.75
N PHE A 153 16.97 -13.85 -7.84
CA PHE A 153 17.74 -12.77 -7.22
C PHE A 153 18.66 -12.06 -8.22
N ASP A 154 19.39 -12.80 -9.04
CA ASP A 154 20.26 -12.22 -10.07
C ASP A 154 19.45 -11.42 -11.11
N LYS A 155 18.23 -11.87 -11.41
CA LYS A 155 17.30 -11.15 -12.26
C LYS A 155 16.85 -9.83 -11.62
N LEU A 156 16.56 -9.83 -10.31
CA LEU A 156 16.24 -8.60 -9.58
C LEU A 156 17.37 -7.58 -9.71
N ILE A 157 18.61 -7.99 -9.41
CA ILE A 157 19.78 -7.09 -9.47
C ILE A 157 20.00 -6.57 -10.90
N SER A 158 19.90 -7.46 -11.90
CA SER A 158 20.01 -7.08 -13.30
C SER A 158 18.94 -6.08 -13.74
N ASN A 159 17.69 -6.29 -13.33
CA ASN A 159 16.58 -5.40 -13.62
C ASN A 159 16.77 -4.01 -12.99
N ILE A 160 17.23 -3.94 -11.74
CA ILE A 160 17.50 -2.66 -11.07
C ILE A 160 18.64 -1.92 -11.80
N ASN A 161 19.70 -2.62 -12.20
CA ASN A 161 20.81 -2.01 -12.93
C ASN A 161 20.36 -1.45 -14.28
N TYR A 162 19.59 -2.23 -15.05
CA TYR A 162 19.05 -1.74 -16.33
C TYR A 162 18.14 -0.53 -16.13
N ALA A 163 17.25 -0.58 -15.12
CA ALA A 163 16.32 0.50 -14.84
C ALA A 163 17.04 1.79 -14.43
N ARG A 164 18.06 1.72 -13.55
CA ARG A 164 18.79 2.92 -13.11
C ARG A 164 19.57 3.59 -14.24
N GLU A 165 20.07 2.81 -15.21
CA GLU A 165 20.74 3.35 -16.39
C GLU A 165 19.75 3.99 -17.35
N LYS A 166 18.70 3.29 -17.71
CA LYS A 166 17.67 3.74 -18.65
C LYS A 166 16.85 4.92 -18.14
N LEU A 167 16.60 4.95 -16.83
CA LEU A 167 15.81 5.97 -16.13
C LEU A 167 16.72 6.90 -15.28
N SER A 168 17.95 7.19 -15.73
CA SER A 168 18.93 8.00 -15.00
C SER A 168 18.36 9.34 -14.53
N PHE A 169 17.47 9.96 -15.31
CA PHE A 169 16.78 11.18 -14.91
C PHE A 169 15.93 11.03 -13.64
N MET A 170 15.39 9.83 -13.36
CA MET A 170 14.65 9.55 -12.13
C MET A 170 15.60 9.28 -10.95
N VAL A 171 16.78 8.76 -11.20
CA VAL A 171 17.83 8.61 -10.19
C VAL A 171 18.37 9.99 -9.77
N GLU A 172 18.66 10.85 -10.75
CA GLU A 172 19.19 12.21 -10.52
C GLU A 172 18.20 13.08 -9.73
N ASN A 173 16.91 13.03 -10.03
CA ASN A 173 15.88 13.78 -9.32
C ASN A 173 15.33 13.07 -8.07
N LYS A 174 15.91 11.91 -7.70
CA LYS A 174 15.54 11.09 -6.52
C LYS A 174 14.10 10.55 -6.55
N SER A 175 13.49 10.41 -7.72
CA SER A 175 12.18 9.80 -7.88
C SER A 175 12.24 8.29 -8.11
N PHE A 176 13.43 7.71 -8.23
CA PHE A 176 13.66 6.28 -8.25
C PHE A 176 14.42 5.87 -6.97
N SER A 177 13.76 5.11 -6.11
CA SER A 177 14.27 4.75 -4.80
C SER A 177 14.15 3.26 -4.51
N ILE A 178 14.97 2.80 -3.58
CA ILE A 178 14.91 1.47 -2.98
C ILE A 178 14.53 1.62 -1.52
N GLN A 179 13.49 0.92 -1.11
CA GLN A 179 13.05 0.81 0.27
C GLN A 179 13.42 -0.56 0.81
N VAL A 180 14.27 -0.59 1.83
CA VAL A 180 14.59 -1.79 2.58
C VAL A 180 13.66 -1.88 3.77
N ASN A 181 12.83 -2.92 3.81
CA ASN A 181 11.86 -3.12 4.86
C ASN A 181 12.42 -3.98 5.99
N GLY A 182 12.32 -3.48 7.18
CA GLY A 182 12.70 -4.16 8.41
C GLY A 182 12.35 -3.27 9.60
N SER A 183 12.59 -3.73 10.80
CA SER A 183 12.35 -2.91 11.98
C SER A 183 13.37 -3.21 13.07
N ASN A 184 13.90 -2.15 13.66
CA ASN A 184 14.67 -2.24 14.89
C ASN A 184 13.77 -2.30 16.15
N GLU A 185 12.47 -2.13 15.96
CA GLU A 185 11.49 -1.99 17.06
C GLU A 185 10.56 -3.22 17.17
N TYR A 186 10.66 -4.17 16.22
CA TYR A 186 9.82 -5.36 16.19
C TYR A 186 10.61 -6.58 16.67
N SER A 187 10.09 -7.25 17.66
CA SER A 187 10.44 -8.64 17.97
C SER A 187 9.33 -9.54 17.46
N PHE A 188 9.70 -10.69 16.91
CA PHE A 188 8.74 -11.71 16.58
C PHE A 188 8.23 -12.38 17.88
N SER A 189 6.98 -12.69 17.93
CA SER A 189 6.34 -13.33 19.07
C SER A 189 5.97 -14.77 18.71
N ASP A 190 6.33 -15.71 19.58
CA ASP A 190 5.92 -17.12 19.48
C ASP A 190 4.42 -17.31 19.76
N LYS A 191 3.73 -16.26 20.18
CA LYS A 191 2.32 -16.28 20.61
C LYS A 191 1.56 -15.24 19.85
N GLY A 192 0.89 -15.61 18.78
CA GLY A 192 0.25 -14.61 18.00
C GLY A 192 -1.24 -14.82 17.75
N GLY A 193 -1.98 -13.75 17.56
CA GLY A 193 -3.38 -13.74 17.19
C GLY A 193 -3.73 -14.45 15.88
N TRP A 194 -2.73 -14.79 15.08
CA TRP A 194 -2.88 -15.66 13.92
C TRP A 194 -3.11 -17.14 14.32
N LEU A 195 -2.54 -17.59 15.44
CA LEU A 195 -2.76 -18.92 15.98
C LEU A 195 -4.25 -19.13 16.33
N ASP A 196 -4.92 -18.10 16.79
CA ASP A 196 -6.36 -18.14 17.07
C ASP A 196 -7.20 -18.30 15.78
N LYS A 197 -6.63 -17.98 14.62
CA LYS A 197 -7.25 -18.19 13.31
C LYS A 197 -6.84 -19.51 12.63
N GLY A 198 -6.10 -20.37 13.31
CA GLY A 198 -5.67 -21.68 12.79
C GLY A 198 -4.61 -21.58 11.69
N VAL A 199 -3.83 -20.51 11.67
CA VAL A 199 -2.71 -20.37 10.75
C VAL A 199 -1.46 -20.94 11.38
N ASP A 200 -0.95 -22.05 10.85
CA ASP A 200 0.33 -22.62 11.26
C ASP A 200 1.48 -21.72 10.80
N PHE A 201 2.24 -21.24 11.78
CA PHE A 201 3.52 -20.60 11.48
C PHE A 201 4.54 -21.66 11.08
N PRO A 202 5.30 -21.42 9.99
CA PRO A 202 6.47 -22.25 9.73
C PRO A 202 7.40 -22.20 10.94
N SER A 203 7.71 -23.35 11.52
CA SER A 203 8.63 -23.50 12.66
C SER A 203 10.07 -23.08 12.35
N ASP A 204 10.35 -22.78 11.07
CA ASP A 204 11.62 -22.34 10.53
C ASP A 204 11.70 -20.82 10.28
N MET A 205 10.70 -20.05 10.70
CA MET A 205 10.87 -18.61 10.82
C MET A 205 11.84 -18.33 11.96
N ASP A 206 13.12 -18.44 11.61
CA ASP A 206 14.22 -18.02 12.47
C ASP A 206 14.07 -16.53 12.73
N LEU A 207 13.66 -16.24 13.93
CA LEU A 207 13.29 -14.92 14.43
C LEU A 207 14.51 -14.12 14.86
N ASP A 208 15.63 -14.35 14.15
CA ASP A 208 16.88 -13.63 14.37
C ASP A 208 16.62 -12.13 14.46
N PRO A 209 17.15 -11.45 15.47
CA PRO A 209 16.84 -10.06 15.74
C PRO A 209 17.13 -9.19 14.51
N ILE A 210 16.07 -8.76 13.86
CA ILE A 210 16.04 -7.91 12.66
C ILE A 210 16.82 -6.60 12.88
N ASN A 211 17.14 -6.28 14.11
CA ASN A 211 17.72 -5.03 14.58
C ASN A 211 19.11 -4.71 14.01
N GLY A 212 19.97 -5.69 13.81
CA GLY A 212 21.26 -5.47 13.13
C GLY A 212 21.18 -5.59 11.62
N GLU A 213 20.18 -6.31 11.14
CA GLU A 213 20.09 -6.73 9.75
C GLU A 213 19.50 -5.64 8.84
N LEU A 214 18.57 -4.80 9.32
CA LEU A 214 18.05 -3.69 8.53
C LEU A 214 19.18 -2.72 8.13
N ALA A 215 20.03 -2.34 9.08
CA ALA A 215 21.18 -1.49 8.81
C ALA A 215 22.16 -2.14 7.83
N THR A 216 22.43 -3.44 8.02
CA THR A 216 23.31 -4.23 7.15
C THR A 216 22.75 -4.31 5.74
N GLN A 217 21.49 -4.69 5.56
CA GLN A 217 20.86 -4.80 4.24
C GLN A 217 20.74 -3.45 3.54
N THR A 218 20.49 -2.38 4.29
CA THR A 218 20.50 -1.01 3.76
C THR A 218 21.88 -0.61 3.26
N LYS A 219 22.94 -0.93 4.01
CA LYS A 219 24.33 -0.67 3.62
C LYS A 219 24.71 -1.44 2.35
N ILE A 220 24.38 -2.74 2.28
CA ILE A 220 24.61 -3.55 1.07
C ILE A 220 23.88 -2.94 -0.14
N ALA A 221 22.63 -2.51 0.01
CA ALA A 221 21.91 -1.85 -1.06
C ALA A 221 22.59 -0.56 -1.52
N GLN A 222 23.10 0.26 -0.59
CA GLN A 222 23.83 1.51 -0.90
C GLN A 222 25.16 1.23 -1.63
N GLU A 223 25.85 0.16 -1.27
CA GLU A 223 27.09 -0.25 -1.93
C GLU A 223 26.82 -0.80 -3.35
N LEU A 224 25.74 -1.58 -3.54
CA LEU A 224 25.35 -2.09 -4.86
C LEU A 224 24.83 -0.99 -5.79
N PHE A 225 24.18 0.02 -5.25
CA PHE A 225 23.49 1.08 -6.00
C PHE A 225 23.88 2.48 -5.51
N PRO A 226 25.16 2.89 -5.61
CA PRO A 226 25.70 4.08 -4.93
C PRO A 226 25.04 5.40 -5.34
N ASN A 227 24.38 5.47 -6.50
CA ASN A 227 23.76 6.69 -7.00
C ASN A 227 22.24 6.71 -6.77
N MET A 228 21.67 5.64 -6.19
CA MET A 228 20.24 5.59 -5.93
C MET A 228 19.90 6.06 -4.51
N GLN A 229 18.71 6.60 -4.36
CA GLN A 229 18.18 6.83 -3.03
C GLN A 229 17.78 5.48 -2.40
N VAL A 230 18.49 5.09 -1.35
CA VAL A 230 18.19 3.90 -0.55
C VAL A 230 17.81 4.35 0.85
N PHE A 231 16.67 3.93 1.33
CA PHE A 231 16.23 4.22 2.68
C PHE A 231 15.66 2.98 3.37
N SER A 232 15.83 2.93 4.68
CA SER A 232 15.23 1.90 5.52
C SER A 232 13.87 2.36 6.04
N VAL A 233 12.94 1.41 6.17
CA VAL A 233 11.66 1.64 6.84
C VAL A 233 11.70 0.88 8.17
N PRO A 234 11.96 1.58 9.28
CA PRO A 234 12.12 0.96 10.60
C PRO A 234 10.79 0.56 11.24
N SER A 235 9.68 1.10 10.76
CA SER A 235 8.35 0.75 11.26
C SER A 235 7.48 0.19 10.15
N LEU A 236 6.98 -1.01 10.36
CA LEU A 236 6.05 -1.64 9.43
C LEU A 236 4.60 -1.32 9.84
N ILE A 237 3.73 -1.24 8.84
CA ILE A 237 2.30 -1.12 9.08
C ILE A 237 1.79 -2.46 9.61
N ASP A 238 1.29 -2.48 10.84
CA ASP A 238 0.80 -3.67 11.53
C ASP A 238 -0.55 -4.19 11.04
N ARG A 239 -1.14 -3.52 10.06
CA ARG A 239 -2.44 -3.87 9.48
C ARG A 239 -3.56 -3.93 10.52
N ALA A 240 -3.63 -2.93 11.41
CA ALA A 240 -4.60 -2.84 12.50
C ALA A 240 -4.56 -4.07 13.43
N GLY A 241 -3.37 -4.50 13.80
CA GLY A 241 -3.16 -5.63 14.68
C GLY A 241 -3.14 -7.01 13.99
N LEU A 242 -3.42 -7.08 12.69
CA LEU A 242 -3.37 -8.36 11.97
C LEU A 242 -1.98 -9.01 12.00
N LEU A 243 -0.93 -8.24 12.12
CA LEU A 243 0.46 -8.72 12.17
C LEU A 243 1.02 -8.76 13.61
N ASP A 244 0.25 -8.46 14.64
CA ASP A 244 0.72 -8.44 16.02
C ASP A 244 1.26 -9.78 16.51
N SER A 245 0.78 -10.85 15.92
CA SER A 245 1.23 -12.20 16.21
C SER A 245 2.55 -12.57 15.55
N VAL A 246 2.86 -11.88 14.46
CA VAL A 246 4.12 -12.06 13.70
C VAL A 246 5.15 -11.06 14.18
N MET A 247 4.69 -9.88 14.60
CA MET A 247 5.55 -8.75 14.95
C MET A 247 4.99 -8.04 16.18
N THR A 248 5.75 -8.02 17.26
CA THR A 248 5.45 -7.17 18.42
C THR A 248 6.33 -5.95 18.38
N ASN A 249 5.73 -4.76 18.43
CA ASN A 249 6.48 -3.53 18.56
C ASN A 249 6.02 -2.73 19.79
N LYS A 250 6.85 -1.78 20.21
CA LYS A 250 6.54 -0.91 21.34
C LYS A 250 5.23 -0.14 21.13
N ASN A 251 4.99 0.33 19.92
CA ASN A 251 3.77 1.06 19.57
C ASN A 251 2.53 0.17 19.61
N ALA A 252 2.67 -1.12 19.27
CA ALA A 252 1.60 -2.11 19.41
C ALA A 252 1.18 -2.30 20.86
N ILE A 253 2.13 -2.34 21.78
CA ILE A 253 1.84 -2.45 23.23
C ILE A 253 1.06 -1.23 23.71
N GLU A 254 1.53 -0.03 23.41
CA GLU A 254 0.84 1.22 23.79
C GLU A 254 -0.56 1.31 23.17
N ARG A 255 -0.69 0.93 21.90
CA ARG A 255 -1.98 0.86 21.22
C ARG A 255 -2.93 -0.12 21.90
N ASN A 256 -2.47 -1.33 22.20
CA ASN A 256 -3.30 -2.35 22.83
C ASN A 256 -3.79 -1.92 24.21
N LEU A 257 -2.99 -1.19 24.97
CA LEU A 257 -3.43 -0.58 26.24
C LEU A 257 -4.58 0.39 26.02
N LYS A 258 -4.50 1.27 24.99
CA LYS A 258 -5.57 2.22 24.65
C LYS A 258 -6.80 1.52 24.06
N ALA A 259 -6.60 0.51 23.21
CA ALA A 259 -7.68 -0.24 22.59
C ALA A 259 -8.52 -1.02 23.61
N ASN A 260 -7.89 -1.51 24.67
CA ASN A 260 -8.54 -2.26 25.76
C ASN A 260 -9.15 -1.37 26.85
N ASP A 261 -8.89 -0.06 26.83
CA ASP A 261 -9.52 0.88 27.76
C ASP A 261 -10.92 1.27 27.23
N PRO A 262 -12.02 0.86 27.90
CA PRO A 262 -13.38 1.13 27.43
C PRO A 262 -13.75 2.62 27.51
N THR A 263 -12.98 3.43 28.25
CA THR A 263 -13.21 4.88 28.35
C THR A 263 -12.62 5.63 27.17
N LYS A 264 -11.70 5.02 26.42
CA LYS A 264 -11.04 5.63 25.25
C LYS A 264 -11.82 5.37 23.97
N LYS A 265 -12.01 6.42 23.20
CA LYS A 265 -12.67 6.35 21.88
C LYS A 265 -11.72 6.78 20.77
N VAL A 266 -11.77 6.09 19.64
CA VAL A 266 -11.08 6.55 18.43
C VAL A 266 -11.86 7.74 17.88
N VAL A 267 -11.17 8.86 17.71
CA VAL A 267 -11.78 10.11 17.20
C VAL A 267 -11.27 10.47 15.82
N MET A 268 -10.15 9.91 15.39
CA MET A 268 -9.56 10.22 14.09
C MET A 268 -8.51 9.17 13.68
N CYS A 269 -8.25 9.09 12.38
CA CYS A 269 -7.06 8.44 11.84
C CYS A 269 -5.89 9.43 11.80
N GLY A 270 -4.76 9.09 12.40
CA GLY A 270 -3.55 9.92 12.40
C GLY A 270 -2.79 9.91 11.08
N ASN A 271 -3.05 8.91 10.22
CA ASN A 271 -2.42 8.82 8.91
C ASN A 271 -3.19 9.71 7.91
N GLY A 272 -2.53 10.75 7.39
CA GLY A 272 -3.17 11.79 6.58
C GLY A 272 -4.02 12.77 7.42
N ARG A 273 -3.61 13.04 8.66
CA ARG A 273 -4.35 13.90 9.60
C ARG A 273 -4.69 15.28 9.02
N GLU A 274 -3.81 15.82 8.20
CA GLU A 274 -3.95 17.14 7.54
C GLU A 274 -5.12 17.17 6.55
N VAL A 275 -5.56 16.02 6.05
CA VAL A 275 -6.69 15.86 5.12
C VAL A 275 -7.87 15.11 5.77
N GLY A 276 -7.95 15.08 7.09
CA GLY A 276 -9.02 14.42 7.84
C GLY A 276 -8.78 12.94 8.15
N GLY A 277 -7.59 12.44 7.86
CA GLY A 277 -7.26 11.03 7.95
C GLY A 277 -7.63 10.24 6.69
N ARG A 278 -7.20 8.99 6.62
CA ARG A 278 -7.46 8.15 5.44
C ARG A 278 -8.95 8.01 5.09
N PRO A 279 -9.87 7.81 6.04
CA PRO A 279 -11.29 7.65 5.70
C PRO A 279 -11.91 8.83 4.97
N MET A 280 -11.41 10.06 5.17
CA MET A 280 -11.94 11.28 4.58
C MET A 280 -11.11 11.81 3.41
N GLY A 281 -9.81 11.57 3.43
CA GLY A 281 -8.89 12.16 2.45
C GLY A 281 -8.40 11.20 1.38
N TRP A 282 -8.64 9.90 1.54
CA TRP A 282 -8.12 8.87 0.63
C TRP A 282 -9.23 7.95 0.14
N LEU A 283 -9.36 7.80 -1.14
CA LEU A 283 -10.23 6.81 -1.75
C LEU A 283 -9.43 5.51 -2.00
N HIS A 284 -9.94 4.40 -1.47
CA HIS A 284 -9.41 3.07 -1.71
C HIS A 284 -10.39 2.27 -2.58
N VAL A 285 -9.89 1.66 -3.64
CA VAL A 285 -10.71 0.88 -4.58
C VAL A 285 -10.05 -0.47 -4.85
N ASN A 286 -10.80 -1.54 -4.68
CA ASN A 286 -10.35 -2.92 -4.93
C ASN A 286 -10.52 -3.33 -6.41
N ALA A 287 -10.06 -4.54 -6.77
CA ALA A 287 -10.13 -5.06 -8.14
C ALA A 287 -11.56 -5.21 -8.68
N SER A 288 -12.53 -5.33 -7.79
CA SER A 288 -13.94 -5.37 -8.16
C SER A 288 -14.56 -4.00 -8.43
N GLY A 289 -13.82 -2.91 -8.18
CA GLY A 289 -14.33 -1.54 -8.29
C GLY A 289 -15.11 -1.08 -7.07
N ASP A 290 -15.03 -1.82 -5.95
CA ASP A 290 -15.68 -1.43 -4.71
C ASP A 290 -14.80 -0.46 -3.93
N ALA A 291 -15.40 0.61 -3.41
CA ALA A 291 -14.78 1.53 -2.48
C ALA A 291 -14.83 0.95 -1.06
N PHE A 292 -13.70 1.01 -0.34
CA PHE A 292 -13.57 0.48 1.01
C PHE A 292 -12.73 1.40 1.91
N LEU A 293 -12.74 1.15 3.22
CA LEU A 293 -12.26 2.07 4.24
C LEU A 293 -10.78 2.48 4.07
N CYS A 294 -9.87 1.52 4.08
CA CYS A 294 -8.42 1.78 3.96
C CYS A 294 -7.63 0.47 3.80
N CYS A 295 -6.30 0.59 3.60
CA CYS A 295 -5.41 -0.56 3.43
C CYS A 295 -5.31 -1.51 4.65
N ASN A 296 -5.86 -1.14 5.80
CA ASN A 296 -5.92 -2.01 6.97
C ASN A 296 -7.21 -2.82 7.05
N ASP A 297 -8.22 -2.49 6.24
CA ASP A 297 -9.43 -3.27 6.03
C ASP A 297 -9.13 -4.44 5.07
N TYR A 298 -8.47 -5.47 5.61
CA TYR A 298 -7.88 -6.56 4.82
C TYR A 298 -8.93 -7.40 4.10
N GLU A 299 -10.03 -7.70 4.74
CA GLU A 299 -11.11 -8.54 4.21
C GLU A 299 -12.17 -7.73 3.45
N PHE A 300 -11.99 -6.40 3.36
CA PHE A 300 -12.95 -5.47 2.75
C PHE A 300 -14.33 -5.49 3.41
N ASP A 301 -14.37 -5.57 4.74
CA ASP A 301 -15.62 -5.58 5.52
C ASP A 301 -16.30 -4.21 5.56
N PHE A 302 -15.53 -3.15 5.36
CA PHE A 302 -16.00 -1.77 5.40
C PHE A 302 -16.15 -1.16 3.99
N LYS A 303 -16.77 -1.92 3.07
CA LYS A 303 -17.18 -1.37 1.77
C LYS A 303 -18.35 -0.42 1.94
N PHE A 304 -18.37 0.66 1.14
CA PHE A 304 -19.39 1.69 1.22
C PHE A 304 -19.88 2.21 -0.15
N GLY A 305 -19.41 1.64 -1.25
CA GLY A 305 -19.85 1.97 -2.60
C GLY A 305 -19.19 1.13 -3.65
N SER A 306 -19.67 1.20 -4.90
CA SER A 306 -19.12 0.45 -6.03
C SER A 306 -19.21 1.24 -7.33
N PHE A 307 -18.09 1.46 -7.98
CA PHE A 307 -18.03 2.10 -9.30
C PHE A 307 -18.64 1.27 -10.42
N LYS A 308 -18.96 0.00 -10.19
CA LYS A 308 -19.74 -0.80 -11.18
C LYS A 308 -21.13 -0.24 -11.38
N THR A 309 -21.75 0.25 -10.31
CA THR A 309 -23.18 0.63 -10.29
C THR A 309 -23.45 2.08 -9.92
N GLN A 310 -22.46 2.79 -9.42
CA GLN A 310 -22.59 4.12 -8.84
C GLN A 310 -21.52 5.07 -9.39
N GLU A 311 -21.75 6.38 -9.24
CA GLU A 311 -20.75 7.42 -9.40
C GLU A 311 -20.18 7.81 -8.01
N LEU A 312 -19.03 8.47 -7.97
CA LEU A 312 -18.38 8.86 -6.71
C LEU A 312 -19.31 9.68 -5.79
N ALA A 313 -20.08 10.58 -6.36
CA ALA A 313 -20.99 11.46 -5.62
C ALA A 313 -22.19 10.70 -5.00
N ASP A 314 -22.47 9.48 -5.44
CA ASP A 314 -23.59 8.70 -4.94
C ASP A 314 -23.28 7.99 -3.61
N PHE A 315 -21.99 7.78 -3.31
CA PHE A 315 -21.59 7.05 -2.10
C PHE A 315 -20.59 7.80 -1.20
N TRP A 316 -19.74 8.67 -1.75
CA TRP A 316 -18.71 9.34 -0.93
C TRP A 316 -19.35 10.34 0.06
N GLY A 317 -19.08 10.13 1.35
CA GLY A 317 -19.63 10.99 2.43
C GLY A 317 -21.14 10.85 2.64
N LYS A 318 -21.78 9.83 2.02
CA LYS A 318 -23.20 9.53 2.25
C LYS A 318 -23.38 8.70 3.54
N ASP A 319 -24.60 8.49 3.93
CA ASP A 319 -24.96 7.86 5.21
C ASP A 319 -24.29 6.49 5.39
N GLU A 320 -24.23 5.66 4.34
CA GLU A 320 -23.55 4.36 4.39
C GLU A 320 -22.05 4.50 4.64
N HIS A 321 -21.38 5.42 3.94
CA HIS A 321 -19.95 5.68 4.16
C HIS A 321 -19.70 6.21 5.59
N ILE A 322 -20.51 7.15 6.06
CA ILE A 322 -20.43 7.69 7.43
C ILE A 322 -20.60 6.55 8.44
N ALA A 323 -21.62 5.72 8.28
CA ALA A 323 -21.86 4.57 9.16
C ALA A 323 -20.70 3.58 9.19
N LYS A 324 -20.08 3.29 8.02
CA LYS A 324 -18.90 2.41 7.94
C LYS A 324 -17.67 3.02 8.65
N VAL A 325 -17.46 4.31 8.59
CA VAL A 325 -16.40 4.99 9.35
C VAL A 325 -16.69 4.92 10.86
N GLU A 326 -17.92 5.17 11.29
CA GLU A 326 -18.31 5.07 12.70
C GLU A 326 -18.14 3.64 13.24
N GLU A 327 -18.57 2.64 12.49
CA GLU A 327 -18.38 1.21 12.80
C GLU A 327 -16.89 0.87 12.93
N SER A 328 -16.06 1.34 11.98
CA SER A 328 -14.62 1.08 11.96
C SER A 328 -13.90 1.70 13.18
N TYR A 329 -14.31 2.87 13.64
CA TYR A 329 -13.73 3.53 14.81
C TYR A 329 -14.00 2.75 16.11
N ASN A 330 -15.08 1.97 16.13
CA ASN A 330 -15.42 1.10 17.26
C ASN A 330 -14.84 -0.33 17.14
N THR A 331 -14.29 -0.69 15.99
CA THR A 331 -13.79 -2.04 15.69
C THR A 331 -12.34 -2.01 15.23
N ILE A 332 -12.08 -2.14 13.94
CA ILE A 332 -10.74 -2.28 13.34
C ILE A 332 -9.79 -1.12 13.70
N CYS A 333 -10.29 0.11 13.71
CA CYS A 333 -9.46 1.26 14.03
C CYS A 333 -8.97 1.28 15.48
N ARG A 334 -9.66 0.65 16.42
CA ARG A 334 -9.18 0.51 17.80
C ARG A 334 -7.86 -0.25 17.88
N ASN A 335 -7.64 -1.17 16.98
CA ASN A 335 -6.42 -1.98 16.88
C ASN A 335 -5.37 -1.40 15.92
N CYS A 336 -5.59 -0.20 15.39
CA CYS A 336 -4.69 0.41 14.42
C CYS A 336 -3.65 1.30 15.10
N ALA A 337 -2.38 1.14 14.73
CA ALA A 337 -1.29 2.00 15.22
C ALA A 337 -1.47 3.48 14.86
N SER A 338 -2.28 3.79 13.84
CA SER A 338 -2.60 5.16 13.43
C SER A 338 -3.83 5.74 14.11
N ALA A 339 -4.47 5.03 15.03
CA ALA A 339 -5.65 5.55 15.74
C ALA A 339 -5.27 6.69 16.70
N ILE A 340 -6.06 7.76 16.66
CA ILE A 340 -6.00 8.83 17.67
C ILE A 340 -7.16 8.61 18.63
N PHE A 341 -6.83 8.49 19.90
CA PHE A 341 -7.77 8.26 20.98
C PHE A 341 -7.98 9.54 21.82
N GLU A 342 -9.21 9.68 22.29
CA GLU A 342 -9.61 10.71 23.27
C GLU A 342 -10.12 10.06 24.56
#